data_3826016adf280edde1ff147a0fc97ab6
#
_entry.id   3826016adf280edde1ff147a0fc97ab6
#
_cell.length_a   1.000
_cell.length_b   1.000
_cell.length_c   1.000
_cell.angle_alpha   90.00
_cell.angle_beta   90.00
_cell.angle_gamma   90.00
#
_symmetry.space_group_name_H-M   'P 1'
#
loop_
_entity.id
_entity.type
_entity.pdbx_description
1 polymer ?
#
loop_
_entity_poly.entity_id
_entity_poly.type
_entity_poly.pdbx_seq_one_letter_code
_entity_poly.pdbx_strand_id
1 'polypeptide(L)'
;MAYANSGRHFRNDSVEMKQFRCTQMALSDCFLQTHSEYGLSTYDTHSDGSGVSVSSRLRPVLNLRPRGRVWGLVADTHITSWLEHAGHSFDVVTDEELHAEGVEVLDGYRVLVTGTHPEYHTTEMLDGLDAWLQRGGRMIYSGANGFYWRIAYHAEKPGVIECRKTEGGTRSWVSE
;
A
#
# COMPACT_ATOMS: atom_id res chain seq x y z
N MET A 1 2.19 -1.52 -1.40
CA MET A 1 2.23 -1.03 0.01
C MET A 1 0.91 -1.19 0.76
N ALA A 2 0.25 -2.31 0.57
CA ALA A 2 -1.04 -2.58 1.21
C ALA A 2 -1.01 -2.42 2.75
N TYR A 3 0.12 -2.73 3.40
CA TYR A 3 0.25 -2.61 4.85
C TYR A 3 0.28 -1.17 5.36
N ALA A 4 0.60 -0.17 4.56
CA ALA A 4 0.59 1.23 4.97
C ALA A 4 -0.83 1.69 5.36
N ASN A 5 -1.82 1.16 4.66
CA ASN A 5 -3.24 1.47 4.84
C ASN A 5 -3.98 0.41 5.65
N SER A 6 -3.32 -0.69 6.01
CA SER A 6 -3.95 -1.71 6.83
C SER A 6 -4.03 -1.27 8.29
N GLY A 7 -5.08 -1.61 8.98
CA GLY A 7 -5.36 -1.21 10.35
C GLY A 7 -6.56 -0.29 10.45
N ARG A 8 -6.42 0.83 11.11
CA ARG A 8 -7.52 1.78 11.28
C ARG A 8 -7.77 2.57 10.01
N HIS A 9 -8.83 2.26 9.32
CA HIS A 9 -9.38 3.10 8.27
C HIS A 9 -10.59 3.85 8.79
N PHE A 10 -10.62 5.18 8.54
CA PHE A 10 -11.78 6.03 8.73
C PHE A 10 -12.16 6.31 10.19
N ARG A 11 -11.45 7.23 10.82
CA ARG A 11 -11.98 7.99 11.94
C ARG A 11 -12.95 9.06 11.41
N ASN A 12 -14.16 8.66 11.07
CA ASN A 12 -15.25 9.62 10.92
C ASN A 12 -16.32 9.28 11.96
N ASP A 13 -16.60 10.22 12.83
CA ASP A 13 -17.55 10.04 13.95
C ASP A 13 -19.01 10.16 13.54
N SER A 14 -19.31 10.26 12.26
CA SER A 14 -20.70 10.26 11.78
C SER A 14 -21.38 8.92 12.09
N VAL A 15 -22.65 8.99 12.42
CA VAL A 15 -23.49 7.80 12.72
C VAL A 15 -23.51 6.84 11.54
N GLU A 16 -23.54 7.36 10.32
CA GLU A 16 -23.54 6.58 9.08
C GLU A 16 -22.24 5.78 8.91
N MET A 17 -21.10 6.39 9.20
CA MET A 17 -19.81 5.71 9.13
C MET A 17 -19.64 4.67 10.23
N LYS A 18 -20.17 4.91 11.44
CA LYS A 18 -20.21 3.90 12.50
C LYS A 18 -21.04 2.70 12.09
N GLN A 19 -22.18 2.94 11.47
CA GLN A 19 -23.07 1.88 10.99
C GLN A 19 -22.44 1.11 9.83
N PHE A 20 -21.79 1.80 8.88
CA PHE A 20 -21.04 1.16 7.80
C PHE A 20 -19.89 0.28 8.34
N ARG A 21 -19.16 0.75 9.34
CA ARG A 21 -18.10 -0.03 9.99
C ARG A 21 -18.63 -1.32 10.61
N CYS A 22 -19.72 -1.24 11.37
CA CYS A 22 -20.32 -2.39 12.03
C CYS A 22 -20.78 -3.47 11.03
N THR A 23 -21.20 -3.07 9.83
CA THR A 23 -21.74 -3.99 8.82
C THR A 23 -20.69 -4.54 7.85
N GLN A 24 -19.55 -3.85 7.71
CA GLN A 24 -18.53 -4.17 6.71
C GLN A 24 -17.17 -4.61 7.29
N MET A 25 -16.99 -4.49 8.60
CA MET A 25 -15.74 -4.84 9.27
C MET A 25 -15.73 -6.31 9.71
N ALA A 26 -14.65 -7.01 9.42
CA ALA A 26 -14.39 -8.32 9.99
C ALA A 26 -13.88 -8.18 11.44
N LEU A 27 -13.94 -9.27 12.22
CA LEU A 27 -13.40 -9.29 13.58
C LEU A 27 -11.95 -8.85 13.68
N SER A 28 -11.14 -9.15 12.65
CA SER A 28 -9.75 -8.72 12.55
C SER A 28 -9.60 -7.19 12.40
N ASP A 29 -10.53 -6.54 11.70
CA ASP A 29 -10.53 -5.08 11.59
C ASP A 29 -10.91 -4.45 12.93
N CYS A 30 -11.91 -5.00 13.60
CA CYS A 30 -12.32 -4.57 14.94
C CYS A 30 -11.16 -4.73 15.95
N PHE A 31 -10.45 -5.87 15.89
CA PHE A 31 -9.30 -6.13 16.75
C PHE A 31 -8.21 -5.04 16.53
N LEU A 32 -7.79 -4.80 15.31
CA LEU A 32 -6.77 -3.79 15.01
C LEU A 32 -7.22 -2.38 15.44
N GLN A 33 -8.52 -2.10 15.37
CA GLN A 33 -9.05 -0.82 15.79
C GLN A 33 -9.06 -0.63 17.31
N THR A 34 -9.26 -1.70 18.07
CA THR A 34 -9.31 -1.64 19.54
C THR A 34 -7.96 -1.84 20.20
N HIS A 35 -6.97 -2.34 19.47
CA HIS A 35 -5.64 -2.70 19.96
C HIS A 35 -4.54 -1.86 19.29
N SER A 36 -4.55 -0.56 19.58
CA SER A 36 -3.55 0.37 19.02
C SER A 36 -2.12 0.12 19.50
N GLU A 37 -1.96 -0.62 20.58
CA GLU A 37 -0.67 -1.04 21.13
C GLU A 37 0.15 -1.92 20.17
N TYR A 38 -0.50 -2.59 19.22
CA TYR A 38 0.19 -3.37 18.18
C TYR A 38 0.66 -2.56 16.98
N GLY A 39 0.43 -1.27 16.99
CA GLY A 39 0.87 -0.32 15.98
C GLY A 39 -0.27 0.36 15.24
N LEU A 40 0.00 1.57 14.83
CA LEU A 40 -0.93 2.45 14.14
C LEU A 40 -0.71 2.39 12.63
N SER A 41 -1.73 2.73 11.85
CA SER A 41 -1.60 2.97 10.42
C SER A 41 -1.22 4.43 10.14
N THR A 42 -0.77 4.71 8.92
CA THR A 42 -0.47 6.10 8.50
C THR A 42 -1.73 6.98 8.35
N TYR A 43 -2.90 6.44 8.63
CA TYR A 43 -4.17 7.17 8.71
C TYR A 43 -4.61 7.47 10.14
N ASP A 44 -3.85 7.00 11.12
CA ASP A 44 -4.13 7.25 12.53
C ASP A 44 -3.45 8.55 13.02
N THR A 45 -3.82 8.96 14.22
CA THR A 45 -3.20 10.08 14.93
C THR A 45 -2.69 9.61 16.27
N HIS A 46 -1.62 10.23 16.76
CA HIS A 46 -1.17 10.10 18.14
C HIS A 46 -2.13 10.82 19.10
N SER A 47 -1.94 10.62 20.40
CA SER A 47 -2.78 11.23 21.44
C SER A 47 -2.74 12.76 21.46
N ASP A 48 -1.66 13.36 20.96
CA ASP A 48 -1.49 14.80 20.81
C ASP A 48 -2.11 15.38 19.53
N GLY A 49 -2.75 14.52 18.71
CA GLY A 49 -3.36 14.90 17.43
C GLY A 49 -2.41 14.89 16.24
N SER A 50 -1.11 14.67 16.43
CA SER A 50 -0.17 14.56 15.32
C SER A 50 -0.41 13.30 14.50
N GLY A 51 -0.18 13.39 13.19
CA GLY A 51 -0.37 12.26 12.27
C GLY A 51 0.71 11.18 12.45
N VAL A 52 0.31 9.93 12.33
CA VAL A 52 1.24 8.79 12.30
C VAL A 52 1.92 8.74 10.94
N SER A 53 3.24 8.94 10.93
CA SER A 53 4.03 8.94 9.69
C SER A 53 4.77 7.63 9.43
N VAL A 54 4.93 6.78 10.44
CA VAL A 54 5.70 5.54 10.35
C VAL A 54 4.77 4.33 10.38
N SER A 55 5.02 3.37 9.51
CA SER A 55 4.33 2.08 9.50
C SER A 55 5.30 0.95 9.23
N SER A 56 4.91 -0.28 9.55
CA SER A 56 5.74 -1.46 9.32
C SER A 56 4.92 -2.65 8.87
N ARG A 57 5.47 -3.45 7.96
CA ARG A 57 4.91 -4.76 7.62
C ARG A 57 5.07 -5.78 8.74
N LEU A 58 5.92 -5.50 9.71
CA LEU A 58 6.17 -6.37 10.88
C LEU A 58 5.11 -6.23 11.98
N ARG A 59 4.26 -5.21 11.91
CA ARG A 59 3.10 -5.12 12.80
C ARG A 59 2.00 -6.10 12.37
N PRO A 60 1.07 -6.48 13.25
CA PRO A 60 -0.07 -7.30 12.86
C PRO A 60 -0.92 -6.58 11.78
N VAL A 61 -1.02 -7.17 10.59
CA VAL A 61 -1.83 -6.68 9.47
C VAL A 61 -2.92 -7.70 9.14
N LEU A 62 -3.73 -8.01 10.12
CA LEU A 62 -4.69 -9.11 10.12
C LEU A 62 -5.75 -9.01 9.02
N ASN A 63 -5.96 -7.85 8.45
CA ASN A 63 -6.88 -7.60 7.34
C ASN A 63 -6.28 -7.85 5.94
N LEU A 64 -4.98 -8.13 5.86
CA LEU A 64 -4.30 -8.57 4.64
C LEU A 64 -4.24 -10.10 4.57
N ARG A 65 -5.35 -10.73 4.27
CA ARG A 65 -5.45 -12.20 4.25
C ARG A 65 -6.37 -12.65 3.12
N PRO A 66 -6.19 -13.85 2.60
CA PRO A 66 -7.16 -14.46 1.68
C PRO A 66 -8.57 -14.44 2.27
N ARG A 67 -9.57 -14.14 1.45
CA ARG A 67 -10.98 -14.01 1.87
C ARG A 67 -11.24 -12.89 2.90
N GLY A 68 -10.34 -11.92 2.99
CA GLY A 68 -10.59 -10.68 3.68
C GLY A 68 -11.51 -9.74 2.89
N ARG A 69 -11.49 -8.45 3.21
CA ARG A 69 -12.20 -7.44 2.41
C ARG A 69 -11.62 -7.41 0.99
N VAL A 70 -12.46 -7.16 0.00
CA VAL A 70 -12.05 -6.99 -1.40
C VAL A 70 -11.38 -5.62 -1.54
N TRP A 71 -10.18 -5.49 -1.01
CA TRP A 71 -9.36 -4.29 -1.00
C TRP A 71 -7.88 -4.67 -0.86
N GLY A 72 -6.99 -3.88 -1.44
CA GLY A 72 -5.55 -4.13 -1.39
C GLY A 72 -5.19 -5.53 -1.90
N LEU A 73 -4.45 -6.30 -1.13
CA LEU A 73 -3.95 -7.62 -1.52
C LEU A 73 -5.06 -8.56 -2.06
N VAL A 74 -6.24 -8.55 -1.43
CA VAL A 74 -7.35 -9.42 -1.88
C VAL A 74 -7.83 -9.01 -3.27
N ALA A 75 -7.91 -7.72 -3.55
CA ALA A 75 -8.26 -7.21 -4.88
C ALA A 75 -7.16 -7.53 -5.90
N ASP A 76 -5.89 -7.40 -5.52
CA ASP A 76 -4.75 -7.71 -6.39
C ASP A 76 -4.71 -9.19 -6.79
N THR A 77 -5.11 -10.10 -5.89
CA THR A 77 -5.20 -11.53 -6.22
C THR A 77 -6.26 -11.86 -7.27
N HIS A 78 -7.24 -10.97 -7.54
CA HIS A 78 -8.13 -11.15 -8.68
C HIS A 78 -7.40 -10.95 -10.01
N ILE A 79 -6.42 -10.05 -10.07
CA ILE A 79 -5.60 -9.84 -11.28
C ILE A 79 -4.78 -11.09 -11.55
N THR A 80 -4.09 -11.63 -10.54
CA THR A 80 -3.28 -12.84 -10.71
C THR A 80 -4.13 -14.04 -11.09
N SER A 81 -5.28 -14.23 -10.44
CA SER A 81 -6.23 -15.30 -10.80
C SER A 81 -6.77 -15.17 -12.22
N TRP A 82 -7.01 -13.94 -12.67
CA TRP A 82 -7.44 -13.70 -14.06
C TRP A 82 -6.34 -14.03 -15.07
N LEU A 83 -5.10 -13.62 -14.80
CA LEU A 83 -3.93 -13.93 -15.64
C LEU A 83 -3.72 -15.45 -15.75
N GLU A 84 -3.80 -16.13 -14.62
CA GLU A 84 -3.71 -17.60 -14.55
C GLU A 84 -4.80 -18.29 -15.39
N HIS A 85 -6.07 -17.85 -15.20
CA HIS A 85 -7.20 -18.39 -15.94
C HIS A 85 -7.11 -18.13 -17.46
N ALA A 86 -6.54 -16.99 -17.83
CA ALA A 86 -6.31 -16.62 -19.23
C ALA A 86 -5.08 -17.32 -19.85
N GLY A 87 -4.33 -18.11 -19.07
CA GLY A 87 -3.15 -18.85 -19.53
C GLY A 87 -1.91 -17.98 -19.77
N HIS A 88 -1.85 -16.80 -19.14
CA HIS A 88 -0.65 -15.95 -19.20
C HIS A 88 0.38 -16.38 -18.16
N SER A 89 1.62 -16.50 -18.59
CA SER A 89 2.76 -16.62 -17.66
C SER A 89 3.08 -15.24 -17.09
N PHE A 90 3.25 -15.16 -15.78
CA PHE A 90 3.59 -13.93 -15.09
C PHE A 90 4.39 -14.24 -13.81
N ASP A 91 5.10 -13.26 -13.35
CA ASP A 91 5.73 -13.22 -12.03
C ASP A 91 5.15 -12.06 -11.23
N VAL A 92 5.34 -12.10 -9.92
CA VAL A 92 4.91 -11.04 -9.01
C VAL A 92 6.14 -10.38 -8.44
N VAL A 93 6.25 -9.08 -8.63
CA VAL A 93 7.29 -8.22 -8.07
C VAL A 93 6.70 -7.37 -6.97
N THR A 94 7.36 -7.30 -5.83
CA THR A 94 6.94 -6.46 -4.71
C THR A 94 7.50 -5.04 -4.83
N ASP A 95 6.84 -4.10 -4.16
CA ASP A 95 7.34 -2.73 -4.04
C ASP A 95 8.74 -2.67 -3.40
N GLU A 96 9.04 -3.59 -2.46
CA GLU A 96 10.36 -3.66 -1.81
C GLU A 96 11.44 -4.11 -2.78
N GLU A 97 11.15 -5.08 -3.66
CA GLU A 97 12.08 -5.51 -4.71
C GLU A 97 12.29 -4.41 -5.74
N LEU A 98 11.23 -3.77 -6.20
CA LEU A 98 11.35 -2.64 -7.13
C LEU A 98 12.14 -1.48 -6.53
N HIS A 99 11.99 -1.21 -5.23
CA HIS A 99 12.81 -0.21 -4.54
C HIS A 99 14.28 -0.59 -4.49
N ALA A 100 14.58 -1.85 -4.15
CA ALA A 100 15.95 -2.31 -3.92
C ALA A 100 16.73 -2.53 -5.21
N GLU A 101 16.08 -3.02 -6.26
CA GLU A 101 16.71 -3.46 -7.52
C GLU A 101 16.45 -2.47 -8.67
N GLY A 102 15.50 -1.53 -8.49
CA GLY A 102 15.18 -0.53 -9.50
C GLY A 102 14.68 -1.15 -10.81
N VAL A 103 15.17 -0.64 -11.92
CA VAL A 103 14.77 -1.11 -13.25
C VAL A 103 15.16 -2.55 -13.55
N GLU A 104 16.18 -3.08 -12.87
CA GLU A 104 16.75 -4.40 -13.16
C GLU A 104 15.76 -5.52 -12.82
N VAL A 105 14.94 -5.36 -11.79
CA VAL A 105 13.89 -6.34 -11.44
C VAL A 105 12.83 -6.50 -12.53
N LEU A 106 12.73 -5.51 -13.42
CA LEU A 106 11.78 -5.49 -14.54
C LEU A 106 12.42 -5.97 -15.87
N ASP A 107 13.70 -6.30 -15.87
CA ASP A 107 14.39 -6.76 -17.07
C ASP A 107 13.79 -8.11 -17.56
N GLY A 108 13.61 -8.19 -18.86
CA GLY A 108 12.98 -9.35 -19.49
C GLY A 108 11.45 -9.31 -19.58
N TYR A 109 10.79 -8.44 -18.82
CA TYR A 109 9.35 -8.23 -18.92
C TYR A 109 8.99 -7.15 -19.94
N ARG A 110 7.93 -7.37 -20.69
CA ARG A 110 7.41 -6.43 -21.68
C ARG A 110 6.21 -5.66 -21.20
N VAL A 111 5.49 -6.21 -20.24
CA VAL A 111 4.25 -5.64 -19.69
C VAL A 111 4.31 -5.73 -18.18
N LEU A 112 4.05 -4.64 -17.51
CA LEU A 112 3.80 -4.54 -16.09
C LEU A 112 2.33 -4.24 -15.85
N VAL A 113 1.69 -5.01 -14.98
CA VAL A 113 0.32 -4.75 -14.53
C VAL A 113 0.40 -4.27 -13.09
N THR A 114 -0.08 -3.08 -12.80
CA THR A 114 -0.10 -2.58 -11.42
C THR A 114 -1.13 -3.32 -10.59
N GLY A 115 -0.93 -3.35 -9.27
CA GLY A 115 -2.01 -3.67 -8.35
C GLY A 115 -3.18 -2.69 -8.45
N THR A 116 -4.27 -2.99 -7.74
CA THR A 116 -5.52 -2.19 -7.76
C THR A 116 -5.39 -0.85 -7.02
N HIS A 117 -4.29 -0.64 -6.27
CA HIS A 117 -4.02 0.60 -5.51
C HIS A 117 -2.52 0.88 -5.42
N PRO A 118 -1.86 1.22 -6.53
CA PRO A 118 -0.43 1.54 -6.54
C PRO A 118 -0.18 2.97 -6.03
N GLU A 119 -0.47 3.19 -4.75
CA GLU A 119 -0.60 4.52 -4.14
C GLU A 119 0.72 5.07 -3.58
N TYR A 120 1.63 4.20 -3.13
CA TYR A 120 2.81 4.55 -2.35
C TYR A 120 4.09 4.19 -3.07
N HIS A 121 4.95 5.17 -3.35
CA HIS A 121 6.19 4.95 -4.09
C HIS A 121 7.36 5.70 -3.45
N THR A 122 8.53 5.09 -3.52
CA THR A 122 9.81 5.77 -3.26
C THR A 122 10.32 6.43 -4.53
N THR A 123 11.38 7.24 -4.43
CA THR A 123 12.07 7.80 -5.60
C THR A 123 12.61 6.70 -6.48
N GLU A 124 13.28 5.74 -5.88
CA GLU A 124 13.93 4.62 -6.55
C GLU A 124 12.93 3.79 -7.37
N MET A 125 11.73 3.54 -6.81
CA MET A 125 10.66 2.86 -7.53
C MET A 125 10.19 3.66 -8.74
N LEU A 126 10.00 4.98 -8.59
CA LEU A 126 9.56 5.85 -9.68
C LEU A 126 10.61 5.94 -10.78
N ASP A 127 11.88 6.10 -10.41
CA ASP A 127 13.00 6.16 -11.35
C ASP A 127 13.16 4.82 -12.10
N GLY A 128 13.00 3.69 -11.40
CA GLY A 128 13.02 2.36 -12.01
C GLY A 128 11.90 2.16 -13.02
N LEU A 129 10.68 2.58 -12.67
CA LEU A 129 9.51 2.52 -13.58
C LEU A 129 9.70 3.41 -14.80
N ASP A 130 10.16 4.65 -14.60
CA ASP A 130 10.39 5.61 -15.69
C ASP A 130 11.45 5.07 -16.65
N ALA A 131 12.59 4.61 -16.12
CA ALA A 131 13.65 4.04 -16.92
C ALA A 131 13.18 2.80 -17.72
N TRP A 132 12.35 1.94 -17.12
CA TRP A 132 11.80 0.78 -17.80
C TRP A 132 10.82 1.16 -18.93
N LEU A 133 9.96 2.14 -18.69
CA LEU A 133 9.05 2.66 -19.71
C LEU A 133 9.82 3.29 -20.89
N GLN A 134 10.89 4.03 -20.61
CA GLN A 134 11.73 4.62 -21.65
C GLN A 134 12.47 3.55 -22.49
N ARG A 135 12.74 2.37 -21.93
CA ARG A 135 13.27 1.21 -22.65
C ARG A 135 12.20 0.47 -23.49
N GLY A 136 10.96 0.95 -23.54
CA GLY A 136 9.88 0.39 -24.32
C GLY A 136 8.96 -0.57 -23.54
N GLY A 137 9.08 -0.63 -22.24
CA GLY A 137 8.13 -1.32 -21.35
C GLY A 137 6.73 -0.75 -21.50
N ARG A 138 5.71 -1.56 -21.24
CA ARG A 138 4.30 -1.18 -21.35
C ARG A 138 3.61 -1.42 -20.03
N MET A 139 2.96 -0.40 -19.48
CA MET A 139 2.27 -0.48 -18.21
C MET A 139 0.75 -0.51 -18.40
N ILE A 140 0.10 -1.47 -17.75
CA ILE A 140 -1.34 -1.48 -17.53
C ILE A 140 -1.56 -0.94 -16.13
N TYR A 141 -2.10 0.25 -16.05
CA TYR A 141 -2.48 0.88 -14.79
C TYR A 141 -3.91 0.49 -14.41
N SER A 142 -4.06 -0.32 -13.38
CA SER A 142 -5.34 -0.94 -13.01
C SER A 142 -5.97 -0.35 -11.74
N GLY A 143 -5.42 0.71 -11.20
CA GLY A 143 -5.75 1.14 -9.86
C GLY A 143 -6.31 2.55 -9.72
N ALA A 144 -6.76 2.82 -8.49
CA ALA A 144 -7.08 4.15 -8.01
C ALA A 144 -5.95 4.68 -7.12
N ASN A 145 -5.90 6.00 -6.91
CA ASN A 145 -4.89 6.72 -6.12
C ASN A 145 -3.44 6.38 -6.52
N GLY A 146 -3.22 6.02 -7.77
CA GLY A 146 -1.89 5.65 -8.22
C GLY A 146 -0.91 6.80 -8.17
N PHE A 147 0.31 6.49 -7.74
CA PHE A 147 1.42 7.43 -7.64
C PHE A 147 1.12 8.66 -6.76
N TYR A 148 0.29 8.47 -5.73
CA TYR A 148 -0.25 9.58 -4.95
C TYR A 148 0.66 10.00 -3.79
N TRP A 149 1.23 9.03 -3.04
CA TRP A 149 2.05 9.30 -1.88
C TRP A 149 3.52 8.98 -2.11
N ARG A 150 4.37 9.92 -1.70
CA ARG A 150 5.79 9.66 -1.56
C ARG A 150 6.04 8.99 -0.22
N ILE A 151 6.85 7.94 -0.23
CA ILE A 151 7.33 7.24 0.96
C ILE A 151 8.85 7.09 0.93
N ALA A 152 9.42 6.76 2.08
CA ALA A 152 10.80 6.31 2.20
C ALA A 152 10.85 5.02 3.03
N TYR A 153 11.78 4.14 2.70
CA TYR A 153 12.14 3.03 3.58
C TYR A 153 13.11 3.50 4.64
N HIS A 154 12.99 2.96 5.85
CA HIS A 154 13.92 3.23 6.93
C HIS A 154 15.25 2.52 6.66
N ALA A 155 16.36 3.27 6.64
CA ALA A 155 17.68 2.73 6.26
C ALA A 155 18.16 1.57 7.13
N GLU A 156 17.86 1.60 8.44
CA GLU A 156 18.36 0.61 9.40
C GLU A 156 17.30 -0.41 9.85
N LYS A 157 16.04 -0.23 9.45
CA LYS A 157 14.92 -1.08 9.92
C LYS A 157 14.15 -1.62 8.72
N PRO A 158 14.56 -2.79 8.17
CA PRO A 158 13.87 -3.39 7.04
C PRO A 158 12.37 -3.55 7.29
N GLY A 159 11.56 -3.26 6.28
CA GLY A 159 10.09 -3.36 6.36
C GLY A 159 9.42 -2.22 7.13
N VAL A 160 10.15 -1.17 7.49
CA VAL A 160 9.61 0.07 8.06
C VAL A 160 9.60 1.14 6.97
N ILE A 161 8.47 1.82 6.84
CA ILE A 161 8.29 2.95 5.92
C ILE A 161 7.90 4.20 6.67
N GLU A 162 8.24 5.34 6.11
CA GLU A 162 7.73 6.63 6.48
C GLU A 162 6.87 7.20 5.36
N CYS A 163 5.66 7.67 5.72
CA CYS A 163 4.75 8.37 4.84
C CYS A 163 4.15 9.56 5.58
N ARG A 164 4.53 10.76 5.24
CA ARG A 164 4.06 11.97 5.91
C ARG A 164 2.78 12.47 5.29
N LYS A 165 1.71 12.45 6.09
CA LYS A 165 0.40 13.02 5.78
C LYS A 165 0.09 14.09 6.83
N THR A 166 -0.47 15.25 6.44
CA THR A 166 -0.87 16.30 7.40
C THR A 166 -2.22 15.98 8.03
N GLU A 167 -2.66 16.81 8.97
CA GLU A 167 -4.03 16.84 9.49
C GLU A 167 -5.06 17.01 8.37
N GLY A 168 -4.73 17.74 7.31
CA GLY A 168 -5.50 17.82 6.07
C GLY A 168 -5.21 16.69 5.09
N GLY A 169 -4.43 15.69 5.50
CA GLY A 169 -4.10 14.51 4.69
C GLY A 169 -2.75 14.59 3.99
N THR A 170 -2.09 15.74 3.91
CA THR A 170 -0.84 15.86 3.14
C THR A 170 0.19 16.72 3.84
N ARG A 171 1.32 16.14 4.22
CA ARG A 171 2.57 16.92 4.21
C ARG A 171 3.29 16.61 2.91
N SER A 172 3.58 17.65 2.14
CA SER A 172 4.55 17.50 1.10
C SER A 172 5.85 17.00 1.73
N TRP A 173 6.30 15.84 1.31
CA TRP A 173 7.65 15.43 1.54
C TRP A 173 8.54 16.41 0.77
N VAL A 174 9.31 17.21 1.46
CA VAL A 174 10.43 17.90 0.85
C VAL A 174 11.62 16.97 1.00
N SER A 175 11.95 16.24 -0.06
CA SER A 175 13.25 15.60 -0.16
C SER A 175 14.29 16.72 -0.31
N GLU A 176 15.17 16.86 0.66
CA GLU A 176 16.42 17.56 0.45
C GLU A 176 17.31 16.79 -0.52
#